data_88f6d78e6d33ae9fb0eb6bbd53fb9ec8
#
_entry.id   88f6d78e6d33ae9fb0eb6bbd53fb9ec8
#
_cell.length_a   1.000
_cell.length_b   1.000
_cell.length_c   1.000
_cell.angle_alpha   90.00
_cell.angle_beta   90.00
_cell.angle_gamma   90.00
#
_symmetry.space_group_name_H-M   'P 1'
#
loop_
_entity.id
_entity.type
_entity.pdbx_description
1 polymer ?
#
loop_
_entity_poly.entity_id
_entity_poly.type
_entity_poly.pdbx_seq_one_letter_code
_entity_poly.pdbx_strand_id
1 'polypeptide(L)' 'MTESREELTEQLKLIQDKKQKAVTAQSYEMASTLRDREKEILKKLDELTENDEKH' A
#
# COMPACT_ATOMS: atom_id res chain seq x y z
N MET A 1 -12.73 -9.04 11.27
CA MET A 1 -11.50 -8.55 11.71
C MET A 1 -11.03 -7.42 10.93
N THR A 2 -10.59 -6.40 11.61
CA THR A 2 -10.12 -5.21 10.98
C THR A 2 -8.64 -5.31 10.70
N GLU A 3 -8.22 -4.69 9.63
CA GLU A 3 -6.82 -4.61 9.31
C GLU A 3 -6.14 -3.63 10.25
N SER A 4 -5.03 -4.04 10.81
CA SER A 4 -4.29 -3.17 11.69
C SER A 4 -3.31 -2.32 10.88
N ARG A 5 -2.84 -1.25 11.52
CA ARG A 5 -1.84 -0.40 10.89
C ARG A 5 -0.59 -1.20 10.55
N GLU A 6 -0.21 -2.12 11.41
CA GLU A 6 0.96 -2.93 11.16
C GLU A 6 0.78 -3.80 9.93
N GLU A 7 -0.38 -4.41 9.80
CA GLU A 7 -0.64 -5.24 8.64
C GLU A 7 -0.62 -4.43 7.36
N LEU A 8 -1.23 -3.27 7.41
CA LEU A 8 -1.25 -2.40 6.23
C LEU A 8 0.16 -1.94 5.86
N THR A 9 0.96 -1.63 6.85
CA THR A 9 2.33 -1.21 6.61
C THR A 9 3.13 -2.34 5.98
N GLU A 10 2.93 -3.56 6.44
CA GLU A 10 3.64 -4.69 5.87
C GLU A 10 3.21 -4.93 4.43
N GLN A 11 1.91 -4.84 4.18
CA GLN A 11 1.41 -5.00 2.82
C GLN A 11 2.00 -3.92 1.91
N LEU A 12 2.09 -2.71 2.43
CA LEU A 12 2.64 -1.62 1.66
C LEU A 12 4.10 -1.89 1.29
N LYS A 13 4.87 -2.38 2.24
CA LYS A 13 6.26 -2.69 1.96
C LYS A 13 6.40 -3.75 0.89
N LEU A 14 5.57 -4.79 0.98
CA LEU A 14 5.61 -5.86 -0.02
C LEU A 14 5.24 -5.32 -1.41
N ILE A 15 4.24 -4.48 -1.45
CA ILE A 15 3.80 -3.92 -2.73
C ILE A 15 4.87 -3.02 -3.30
N GLN A 16 5.50 -2.21 -2.46
CA GLN A 16 6.56 -1.33 -2.94
C GLN A 16 7.73 -2.12 -3.49
N ASP A 17 8.08 -3.22 -2.83
CA ASP A 17 9.16 -4.06 -3.32
C ASP A 17 8.80 -4.69 -4.66
N LYS A 18 7.58 -5.21 -4.77
CA LYS A 18 7.14 -5.81 -6.01
C LYS A 18 7.03 -4.77 -7.12
N LYS A 19 6.58 -3.57 -6.78
CA LYS A 19 6.46 -2.51 -7.76
C LYS A 19 7.83 -2.17 -8.33
N GLN A 20 8.82 -2.08 -7.46
CA GLN A 20 10.17 -1.77 -7.93
C GLN A 20 10.70 -2.86 -8.82
N LYS A 21 10.46 -4.11 -8.45
CA LYS A 21 10.90 -5.23 -9.28
C LYS A 21 10.18 -5.23 -10.62
N ALA A 22 8.91 -4.89 -10.62
CA ALA A 22 8.16 -4.84 -11.87
C ALA A 22 8.71 -3.76 -12.79
N VAL A 23 9.05 -2.61 -12.24
CA VAL A 23 9.64 -1.54 -13.04
C VAL A 23 10.98 -1.97 -13.60
N THR A 24 11.79 -2.61 -12.77
CA THR A 24 13.10 -3.09 -13.22
C THR A 24 12.95 -4.10 -14.35
N ALA A 25 11.93 -4.95 -14.28
CA ALA A 25 11.66 -5.94 -15.32
C ALA A 25 10.87 -5.35 -16.47
N GLN A 26 10.55 -4.08 -16.41
CA GLN A 26 9.80 -3.37 -17.44
C GLN A 26 8.39 -3.93 -17.61
N SER A 27 7.83 -4.48 -16.53
CA SER A 27 6.45 -4.94 -16.51
C SER A 27 5.55 -3.81 -16.02
N TYR A 28 5.28 -2.87 -16.91
CA TYR A 28 4.59 -1.66 -16.48
C TYR A 28 3.14 -1.90 -16.13
N GLU A 29 2.51 -2.90 -16.73
CA GLU A 29 1.16 -3.25 -16.36
C GLU A 29 1.09 -3.72 -14.90
N MET A 30 2.04 -4.55 -14.53
CA MET A 30 2.11 -5.03 -13.16
C MET A 30 2.40 -3.89 -12.19
N ALA A 31 3.32 -3.03 -12.59
CA ALA A 31 3.66 -1.89 -11.75
C ALA A 31 2.45 -0.97 -11.56
N SER A 32 1.67 -0.81 -12.60
CA SER A 32 0.47 0.01 -12.52
C SER A 32 -0.55 -0.58 -11.56
N THR A 33 -0.77 -1.88 -11.65
CA THR A 33 -1.69 -2.57 -10.75
C THR A 33 -1.21 -2.46 -9.31
N LEU A 34 0.08 -2.64 -9.10
CA LEU A 34 0.63 -2.56 -7.75
C LEU A 34 0.52 -1.15 -7.21
N ARG A 35 0.69 -0.15 -8.06
CA ARG A 35 0.54 1.23 -7.63
C ARG A 35 -0.89 1.52 -7.20
N ASP A 36 -1.87 0.94 -7.90
CA ASP A 36 -3.25 1.12 -7.50
C ASP A 36 -3.51 0.53 -6.14
N ARG A 37 -2.96 -0.64 -5.88
CA ARG A 37 -3.10 -1.25 -4.57
C ARG A 37 -2.41 -0.44 -3.50
N GLU A 38 -1.26 0.11 -3.83
CA GLU A 38 -0.54 0.95 -2.90
C GLU A 38 -1.40 2.15 -2.49
N LYS A 39 -2.06 2.75 -3.45
CA LYS A 39 -2.93 3.88 -3.16
C LYS A 39 -4.05 3.50 -2.21
N GLU A 40 -4.64 2.34 -2.42
CA GLU A 40 -5.71 1.90 -1.54
C GLU A 40 -5.23 1.69 -0.11
N ILE A 41 -4.05 1.10 0.02
CA ILE A 41 -3.50 0.87 1.35
C ILE A 41 -3.15 2.18 2.03
N LEU A 42 -2.57 3.10 1.28
CA LEU A 42 -2.27 4.42 1.83
C LEU A 42 -3.52 5.14 2.28
N LYS A 43 -4.60 4.99 1.53
CA LYS A 43 -5.87 5.59 1.92
C LYS A 43 -6.37 5.01 3.22
N LYS A 44 -6.28 3.70 3.37
CA LYS A 44 -6.71 3.06 4.60
C LYS A 44 -5.87 3.51 5.78
N LEU A 45 -4.57 3.61 5.59
CA LEU A 45 -3.70 4.09 6.65
C LEU A 45 -4.03 5.51 7.04
N ASP A 46 -4.33 6.34 6.05
CA ASP A 46 -4.69 7.71 6.32
C ASP A 46 -5.98 7.79 7.12
N GLU A 47 -6.94 6.95 6.79
CA GLU A 47 -8.19 6.93 7.53
C GLU A 47 -7.99 6.51 8.98
N LEU A 48 -7.12 5.54 9.19
CA LEU A 48 -6.83 5.12 10.55
C LEU A 48 -6.14 6.23 11.33
N THR A 49 -5.22 6.91 10.70
CA THR A 49 -4.51 7.99 11.35
C THR A 49 -5.44 9.14 11.69
N GLU A 50 -6.34 9.45 10.78
CA GLU A 50 -7.31 10.50 11.03
C GLU A 50 -8.19 10.16 12.22
N ASN A 51 -8.63 8.92 12.30
CA ASN A 51 -9.46 8.49 13.41
C ASN A 51 -8.72 8.64 14.73
N ASP A 52 -7.45 8.32 14.72
CA ASP A 52 -6.64 8.46 15.91
C ASP A 52 -6.49 9.90 16.33
N GLU A 53 -6.36 10.78 15.37
CA GLU A 53 -6.12 12.17 15.67
C GLU A 53 -7.36 12.92 16.05
N LYS A 54 -8.50 12.34 15.84
CA LYS A 54 -9.73 13.04 16.08
C LYS A 54 -10.15 13.06 17.53
N HIS A 55 -9.39 12.58 18.37
CA HIS A 55 -9.81 12.62 19.76
C HIS A 55 -9.33 13.78 20.47
#